data_0328b335e7c755d3beb93ed82debae55
#
_entry.id   0328b335e7c755d3beb93ed82debae55
#
_cell.length_a   1.000
_cell.length_b   1.000
_cell.length_c   1.000
_cell.angle_alpha   90.00
_cell.angle_beta   90.00
_cell.angle_gamma   90.00
#
_symmetry.space_group_name_H-M   'P 1'
#
loop_
_entity.id
_entity.type
_entity.pdbx_description
1 polymer ?
#
loop_
_entity_poly.entity_id
_entity_poly.type
_entity_poly.pdbx_seq_one_letter_code
_entity_poly.pdbx_strand_id
1 'polypeptide(L)'
;EHVEEPAAPRRSRATFLSVIGELLITIAVILGLFAVWQLYWTSYKVEGPRAQAVADFSNQHPSKRTLGERHTEDPPEFTQTPAIDELYGVIHVPSWNWMKIPLGEGTTGTIIDQGWAGHYKDTAQPGQLGNFSVAAHRRSYGNSFRFIDLLKQNDKVVVETNDLYLVYTYQSNEIVPASDETNIRVIAPVPGDLTFSKQPTERLMTMTTCNPEYGNSE
;
A
#
# COMPACT_ATOMS: atom_id res chain seq x y z
N GLU A 1 -61.56 25.34 47.12
CA GLU A 1 -60.73 25.13 45.92
C GLU A 1 -59.29 24.86 46.43
N HIS A 2 -58.91 23.56 46.46
CA HIS A 2 -57.57 23.17 46.81
C HIS A 2 -56.71 23.24 45.54
N VAL A 3 -55.77 24.20 45.49
CA VAL A 3 -54.76 24.28 44.48
C VAL A 3 -53.67 23.30 44.85
N GLU A 4 -53.53 22.23 44.11
CA GLU A 4 -52.45 21.22 44.27
C GLU A 4 -51.14 21.83 43.77
N GLU A 5 -50.18 22.01 44.64
CA GLU A 5 -48.85 22.53 44.35
C GLU A 5 -48.05 21.48 43.54
N PRO A 6 -47.44 21.82 42.39
CA PRO A 6 -46.74 20.84 41.57
C PRO A 6 -45.52 20.31 42.31
N ALA A 7 -45.41 18.99 42.44
CA ALA A 7 -44.32 18.31 43.09
C ALA A 7 -42.98 18.63 42.40
N ALA A 8 -42.02 19.10 43.20
CA ALA A 8 -40.70 19.42 42.74
C ALA A 8 -40.00 18.17 42.12
N PRO A 9 -39.24 18.31 40.98
CA PRO A 9 -38.59 17.18 40.34
C PRO A 9 -37.59 16.53 41.30
N ARG A 10 -37.77 15.23 41.55
CA ARG A 10 -36.83 14.42 42.34
C ARG A 10 -35.51 14.33 41.53
N ARG A 11 -34.47 15.04 41.97
CA ARG A 11 -33.08 14.83 41.49
C ARG A 11 -32.65 13.41 41.85
N SER A 12 -32.54 12.54 40.86
CA SER A 12 -31.96 11.21 41.03
C SER A 12 -30.50 11.36 41.47
N ARG A 13 -30.15 10.84 42.65
CA ARG A 13 -28.74 10.77 43.07
C ARG A 13 -28.05 9.76 42.16
N ALA A 14 -27.02 10.18 41.44
CA ALA A 14 -26.17 9.26 40.66
C ALA A 14 -25.64 8.17 41.62
N THR A 15 -25.97 6.93 41.33
CA THR A 15 -25.45 5.79 42.07
C THR A 15 -24.02 5.54 41.60
N PHE A 16 -23.13 5.08 42.49
CA PHE A 16 -21.72 4.76 42.14
C PHE A 16 -21.62 3.87 40.85
N LEU A 17 -22.53 2.90 40.71
CA LEU A 17 -22.62 2.07 39.51
C LEU A 17 -22.99 2.87 38.26
N SER A 18 -23.85 3.88 38.36
CA SER A 18 -24.21 4.72 37.19
C SER A 18 -23.01 5.53 36.70
N VAL A 19 -22.22 6.08 37.66
CA VAL A 19 -21.00 6.83 37.31
C VAL A 19 -19.96 5.94 36.63
N ILE A 20 -19.78 4.71 37.12
CA ILE A 20 -18.88 3.73 36.46
C ILE A 20 -19.40 3.37 35.06
N GLY A 21 -20.71 3.13 34.91
CA GLY A 21 -21.32 2.83 33.63
C GLY A 21 -21.12 3.96 32.61
N GLU A 22 -21.33 5.20 33.02
CA GLU A 22 -21.11 6.37 32.16
C GLU A 22 -19.61 6.53 31.78
N LEU A 23 -18.68 6.27 32.70
CA LEU A 23 -17.26 6.31 32.45
C LEU A 23 -16.84 5.24 31.43
N LEU A 24 -17.33 4.00 31.58
CA LEU A 24 -17.04 2.92 30.67
C LEU A 24 -17.57 3.19 29.26
N ILE A 25 -18.80 3.73 29.14
CA ILE A 25 -19.36 4.11 27.85
C ILE A 25 -18.52 5.23 27.21
N THR A 26 -18.13 6.23 28.00
CA THR A 26 -17.29 7.32 27.48
C THR A 26 -15.95 6.82 26.97
N ILE A 27 -15.29 5.94 27.72
CA ILE A 27 -14.04 5.31 27.29
C ILE A 27 -14.24 4.49 26.02
N ALA A 28 -15.29 3.69 25.93
CA ALA A 28 -15.60 2.89 24.75
C ALA A 28 -15.84 3.77 23.51
N VAL A 29 -16.54 4.89 23.65
CA VAL A 29 -16.75 5.87 22.56
C VAL A 29 -15.43 6.50 22.15
N ILE A 30 -14.59 6.92 23.09
CA ILE A 30 -13.27 7.51 22.79
C ILE A 30 -12.39 6.50 22.05
N LEU A 31 -12.34 5.25 22.50
CA LEU A 31 -11.56 4.20 21.85
C LEU A 31 -12.10 3.90 20.45
N GLY A 32 -13.41 3.88 20.26
CA GLY A 32 -14.03 3.72 18.95
C GLY A 32 -13.68 4.86 17.98
N LEU A 33 -13.79 6.10 18.43
CA LEU A 33 -13.39 7.28 17.65
C LEU A 33 -11.90 7.30 17.35
N PHE A 34 -11.05 6.89 18.30
CA PHE A 34 -9.62 6.76 18.08
C PHE A 34 -9.30 5.71 17.03
N ALA A 35 -9.96 4.54 17.06
CA ALA A 35 -9.78 3.51 16.04
C ALA A 35 -10.19 4.01 14.64
N VAL A 36 -11.33 4.70 14.53
CA VAL A 36 -11.76 5.33 13.28
C VAL A 36 -10.74 6.37 12.82
N TRP A 37 -10.29 7.25 13.71
CA TRP A 37 -9.26 8.24 13.40
C TRP A 37 -7.97 7.58 12.91
N GLN A 38 -7.48 6.55 13.58
CA GLN A 38 -6.26 5.82 13.20
C GLN A 38 -6.35 5.25 11.78
N LEU A 39 -7.50 4.66 11.43
CA LEU A 39 -7.69 4.01 10.12
C LEU A 39 -7.87 5.01 8.95
N TYR A 40 -8.58 6.09 9.18
CA TYR A 40 -8.95 7.01 8.11
C TYR A 40 -8.03 8.23 8.01
N TRP A 41 -7.56 8.75 9.14
CA TRP A 41 -6.74 9.95 9.15
C TRP A 41 -5.37 9.74 8.52
N THR A 42 -4.73 8.59 8.78
CA THR A 42 -3.43 8.27 8.19
C THR A 42 -3.50 8.20 6.68
N SER A 43 -4.55 7.60 6.13
CA SER A 43 -4.77 7.54 4.68
C SER A 43 -5.11 8.89 4.08
N TYR A 44 -5.96 9.68 4.74
CA TYR A 44 -6.33 11.02 4.29
C TYR A 44 -5.11 11.97 4.19
N LYS A 45 -4.22 11.92 5.18
CA LYS A 45 -3.01 12.78 5.21
C LYS A 45 -2.07 12.55 4.03
N VAL A 46 -1.96 11.33 3.54
CA VAL A 46 -1.01 10.98 2.47
C VAL A 46 -1.60 11.08 1.07
N GLU A 47 -2.92 11.22 0.94
CA GLU A 47 -3.59 11.23 -0.37
C GLU A 47 -3.16 12.45 -1.21
N GLY A 48 -3.15 13.65 -0.63
CA GLY A 48 -2.68 14.87 -1.29
C GLY A 48 -1.21 14.80 -1.71
N PRO A 49 -0.29 14.56 -0.77
CA PRO A 49 1.14 14.39 -1.10
C PRO A 49 1.42 13.29 -2.12
N ARG A 50 0.71 12.15 -2.03
CA ARG A 50 0.82 11.07 -3.01
C ARG A 50 0.38 11.51 -4.42
N ALA A 51 -0.75 12.19 -4.53
CA ALA A 51 -1.24 12.71 -5.80
C ALA A 51 -0.26 13.75 -6.38
N GLN A 52 0.31 14.59 -5.52
CA GLN A 52 1.34 15.56 -5.91
C GLN A 52 2.60 14.86 -6.43
N ALA A 53 3.10 13.83 -5.74
CA ALA A 53 4.27 13.07 -6.18
C ALA A 53 4.06 12.45 -7.58
N VAL A 54 2.86 11.88 -7.85
CA VAL A 54 2.50 11.39 -9.19
C VAL A 54 2.50 12.52 -10.22
N ALA A 55 1.94 13.68 -9.87
CA ALA A 55 1.89 14.83 -10.77
C ALA A 55 3.28 15.39 -11.07
N ASP A 56 4.13 15.49 -10.06
CA ASP A 56 5.51 15.98 -10.20
C ASP A 56 6.34 15.04 -11.07
N PHE A 57 6.25 13.74 -10.85
CA PHE A 57 6.89 12.74 -11.69
C PHE A 57 6.43 12.88 -13.16
N SER A 58 5.12 12.95 -13.39
CA SER A 58 4.56 13.10 -14.73
C SER A 58 4.95 14.42 -15.40
N ASN A 59 5.11 15.51 -14.62
CA ASN A 59 5.49 16.83 -15.15
C ASN A 59 6.98 16.91 -15.54
N GLN A 60 7.84 16.18 -14.85
CA GLN A 60 9.27 16.10 -15.16
C GLN A 60 9.53 15.40 -16.51
N HIS A 61 8.58 14.60 -17.00
CA HIS A 61 8.72 13.78 -18.22
C HIS A 61 7.58 14.00 -19.24
N PRO A 62 7.32 15.24 -19.67
CA PRO A 62 6.13 15.57 -20.47
C PRO A 62 6.13 14.95 -21.89
N SER A 63 7.29 14.66 -22.46
CA SER A 63 7.44 14.10 -23.81
C SER A 63 7.04 12.63 -23.93
N LYS A 64 6.89 11.91 -22.82
CA LYS A 64 6.64 10.47 -22.75
C LYS A 64 5.17 10.12 -22.47
N ARG A 65 4.28 11.10 -22.47
CA ARG A 65 2.85 10.89 -22.16
C ARG A 65 2.04 10.23 -23.29
N THR A 66 2.60 10.15 -24.47
CA THR A 66 1.96 9.44 -25.56
C THR A 66 2.34 7.97 -25.41
N LEU A 67 1.36 7.13 -25.09
CA LEU A 67 1.55 5.67 -25.14
C LEU A 67 1.98 5.32 -26.55
N GLY A 68 3.21 4.88 -26.69
CA GLY A 68 3.76 4.37 -27.95
C GLY A 68 3.14 3.03 -28.35
N GLU A 69 3.56 2.50 -29.47
CA GLU A 69 3.22 1.14 -29.85
C GLU A 69 3.73 0.13 -28.82
N ARG A 70 2.93 -0.91 -28.61
CA ARG A 70 3.33 -2.01 -27.73
C ARG A 70 4.45 -2.80 -28.37
N HIS A 71 5.60 -2.80 -27.75
CA HIS A 71 6.71 -3.67 -28.10
C HIS A 71 6.64 -4.96 -27.26
N THR A 72 6.93 -6.10 -27.88
CA THR A 72 7.02 -7.41 -27.22
C THR A 72 8.45 -7.89 -27.10
N GLU A 73 9.39 -7.12 -27.62
CA GLU A 73 10.82 -7.35 -27.51
C GLU A 73 11.32 -7.03 -26.10
N ASP A 74 12.51 -7.48 -25.78
CA ASP A 74 13.17 -7.15 -24.52
C ASP A 74 13.27 -5.63 -24.35
N PRO A 75 12.88 -5.08 -23.19
CA PRO A 75 13.00 -3.65 -22.94
C PRO A 75 14.46 -3.23 -22.94
N PRO A 76 14.74 -1.96 -23.27
CA PRO A 76 16.08 -1.39 -23.03
C PRO A 76 16.51 -1.60 -21.59
N GLU A 77 17.83 -1.67 -21.39
CA GLU A 77 18.39 -1.80 -20.05
C GLU A 77 18.00 -0.61 -19.17
N PHE A 78 17.58 -0.89 -17.93
CA PHE A 78 17.31 0.14 -16.94
C PHE A 78 18.66 0.72 -16.46
N THR A 79 18.93 1.96 -16.86
CA THR A 79 20.24 2.61 -16.61
C THR A 79 20.25 3.55 -15.40
N GLN A 80 19.10 3.78 -14.79
CA GLN A 80 19.00 4.65 -13.61
C GLN A 80 19.52 3.93 -12.38
N THR A 81 20.12 4.70 -11.47
CA THR A 81 20.53 4.21 -10.14
C THR A 81 19.82 5.08 -9.11
N PRO A 82 18.56 4.80 -8.79
CA PRO A 82 17.80 5.59 -7.84
C PRO A 82 18.49 5.59 -6.47
N ALA A 83 18.57 6.76 -5.85
CA ALA A 83 19.02 6.87 -4.48
C ALA A 83 17.93 6.36 -3.51
N ILE A 84 18.34 5.92 -2.32
CA ILE A 84 17.37 5.57 -1.27
C ILE A 84 16.43 6.76 -1.02
N ASP A 85 15.15 6.47 -0.88
CA ASP A 85 14.05 7.44 -0.70
C ASP A 85 13.76 8.31 -1.94
N GLU A 86 14.36 8.02 -3.09
CA GLU A 86 14.08 8.72 -4.35
C GLU A 86 12.81 8.19 -5.03
N LEU A 87 11.96 9.13 -5.49
CA LEU A 87 10.85 8.84 -6.38
C LEU A 87 11.38 8.66 -7.81
N TYR A 88 11.23 7.48 -8.40
CA TYR A 88 11.77 7.21 -9.74
C TYR A 88 10.78 6.54 -10.70
N GLY A 89 9.53 6.36 -10.28
CA GLY A 89 8.50 5.79 -11.13
C GLY A 89 7.09 5.91 -10.57
N VAL A 90 6.14 5.40 -11.31
CA VAL A 90 4.73 5.27 -10.90
C VAL A 90 4.20 3.92 -11.32
N ILE A 91 3.55 3.22 -10.41
CA ILE A 91 2.82 1.99 -10.69
C ILE A 91 1.36 2.33 -10.98
N HIS A 92 0.85 1.87 -12.13
CA HIS A 92 -0.55 2.00 -12.51
C HIS A 92 -1.21 0.62 -12.50
N VAL A 93 -2.37 0.52 -11.88
CA VAL A 93 -3.15 -0.73 -11.85
C VAL A 93 -4.53 -0.48 -12.47
N PRO A 94 -4.71 -0.77 -13.76
CA PRO A 94 -5.95 -0.49 -14.47
C PRO A 94 -7.20 -1.12 -13.83
N SER A 95 -7.11 -2.37 -13.37
CA SER A 95 -8.22 -3.07 -12.70
C SER A 95 -8.61 -2.46 -11.34
N TRP A 96 -7.76 -1.60 -10.74
CA TRP A 96 -8.05 -0.83 -9.55
C TRP A 96 -8.51 0.60 -9.86
N ASN A 97 -9.33 0.76 -10.89
CA ASN A 97 -9.78 2.07 -11.36
C ASN A 97 -8.62 3.03 -11.71
N TRP A 98 -7.60 2.50 -12.40
CA TRP A 98 -6.39 3.24 -12.76
C TRP A 98 -5.67 3.88 -11.57
N MET A 99 -5.66 3.19 -10.45
CA MET A 99 -4.93 3.64 -9.28
C MET A 99 -3.47 3.87 -9.62
N LYS A 100 -2.95 5.04 -9.23
CA LYS A 100 -1.57 5.46 -9.43
C LYS A 100 -0.85 5.46 -8.09
N ILE A 101 0.27 4.76 -8.03
CA ILE A 101 1.05 4.58 -6.82
C ILE A 101 2.47 5.02 -7.12
N PRO A 102 2.99 6.09 -6.47
CA PRO A 102 4.39 6.48 -6.63
C PRO A 102 5.31 5.31 -6.27
N LEU A 103 6.40 5.18 -6.99
CA LEU A 103 7.42 4.15 -6.81
C LEU A 103 8.71 4.79 -6.30
N GLY A 104 9.11 4.43 -5.09
CA GLY A 104 10.35 4.91 -4.46
C GLY A 104 11.36 3.80 -4.23
N GLU A 105 12.63 4.14 -4.13
CA GLU A 105 13.71 3.21 -3.82
C GLU A 105 13.79 2.99 -2.32
N GLY A 106 13.72 1.74 -1.86
CA GLY A 106 13.72 1.34 -0.45
C GLY A 106 12.33 1.05 0.10
N THR A 107 12.27 0.27 1.19
CA THR A 107 11.03 -0.21 1.82
C THR A 107 10.87 0.31 3.25
N THR A 108 11.52 1.41 3.59
CA THR A 108 11.41 2.02 4.92
C THR A 108 10.11 2.82 5.08
N GLY A 109 9.77 3.19 6.31
CA GLY A 109 8.61 4.05 6.58
C GLY A 109 8.67 5.40 5.85
N THR A 110 9.86 5.91 5.54
CA THR A 110 10.04 7.11 4.72
C THR A 110 9.41 7.00 3.34
N ILE A 111 9.25 5.79 2.81
CA ILE A 111 8.62 5.52 1.53
C ILE A 111 7.19 5.03 1.73
N ILE A 112 7.03 3.89 2.40
CA ILE A 112 5.72 3.21 2.42
C ILE A 112 4.67 3.97 3.22
N ASP A 113 5.06 4.75 4.24
CA ASP A 113 4.13 5.56 5.05
C ASP A 113 3.71 6.87 4.32
N GLN A 114 4.29 7.18 3.17
CA GLN A 114 3.80 8.21 2.25
C GLN A 114 2.73 7.68 1.28
N GLY A 115 2.34 6.42 1.39
CA GLY A 115 1.42 5.76 0.47
C GLY A 115 2.06 5.41 -0.87
N TRP A 116 3.38 5.22 -0.89
CA TRP A 116 4.13 4.80 -2.06
C TRP A 116 4.35 3.28 -2.04
N ALA A 117 4.72 2.74 -3.19
CA ALA A 117 5.32 1.42 -3.28
C ALA A 117 6.84 1.58 -3.16
N GLY A 118 7.42 0.83 -2.24
CA GLY A 118 8.86 0.83 -2.00
C GLY A 118 9.53 -0.35 -2.69
N HIS A 119 10.58 -0.11 -3.48
CA HIS A 119 11.36 -1.13 -4.11
C HIS A 119 12.33 -1.79 -3.10
N TYR A 120 12.42 -3.10 -3.12
CA TYR A 120 13.44 -3.82 -2.36
C TYR A 120 14.80 -3.65 -3.07
N LYS A 121 15.65 -2.80 -2.53
CA LYS A 121 16.93 -2.31 -3.12
C LYS A 121 17.86 -3.39 -3.69
N ASP A 122 17.77 -4.60 -3.16
CA ASP A 122 18.64 -5.72 -3.55
C ASP A 122 17.96 -6.65 -4.58
N THR A 123 16.83 -6.24 -5.16
CA THR A 123 16.11 -6.97 -6.20
C THR A 123 16.30 -6.32 -7.56
N ALA A 124 15.82 -6.97 -8.62
CA ALA A 124 15.94 -6.44 -9.97
C ALA A 124 15.21 -5.10 -10.11
N GLN A 125 15.73 -4.20 -10.92
CA GLN A 125 15.06 -2.97 -11.30
C GLN A 125 13.96 -3.23 -12.36
N PRO A 126 13.01 -2.31 -12.59
CA PRO A 126 11.95 -2.50 -13.57
C PRO A 126 12.48 -2.91 -14.94
N GLY A 127 11.96 -4.01 -15.48
CA GLY A 127 12.33 -4.52 -16.81
C GLY A 127 13.64 -5.32 -16.87
N GLN A 128 14.40 -5.41 -15.79
CA GLN A 128 15.59 -6.28 -15.76
C GLN A 128 15.22 -7.77 -15.62
N LEU A 129 16.15 -8.64 -16.04
CA LEU A 129 16.03 -10.07 -15.72
C LEU A 129 16.09 -10.28 -14.22
N GLY A 130 15.16 -11.08 -13.70
CA GLY A 130 14.99 -11.30 -12.29
C GLY A 130 13.64 -10.85 -11.78
N ASN A 131 13.56 -10.53 -10.51
CA ASN A 131 12.32 -10.24 -9.82
C ASN A 131 12.35 -8.80 -9.27
N PHE A 132 11.70 -7.89 -9.97
CA PHE A 132 11.45 -6.53 -9.48
C PHE A 132 10.44 -6.60 -8.35
N SER A 133 10.89 -6.42 -7.11
CA SER A 133 10.06 -6.62 -5.93
C SER A 133 9.73 -5.30 -5.23
N VAL A 134 8.45 -5.11 -4.89
CA VAL A 134 7.95 -3.90 -4.24
C VAL A 134 7.05 -4.23 -3.06
N ALA A 135 7.08 -3.38 -2.03
CA ALA A 135 6.22 -3.45 -0.86
C ALA A 135 5.35 -2.20 -0.75
N ALA A 136 4.12 -2.35 -0.29
CA ALA A 136 3.28 -1.22 0.11
C ALA A 136 2.24 -1.64 1.16
N HIS A 137 1.72 -0.66 1.89
CA HIS A 137 0.65 -0.92 2.85
C HIS A 137 -0.64 -1.40 2.17
N ARG A 138 -1.27 -2.42 2.77
CA ARG A 138 -2.60 -2.84 2.37
C ARG A 138 -3.67 -1.93 2.94
N ARG A 139 -3.52 -1.56 4.22
CA ARG A 139 -4.39 -0.62 4.95
C ARG A 139 -3.55 0.45 5.60
N SER A 140 -4.14 1.59 5.87
CA SER A 140 -3.47 2.81 6.34
C SER A 140 -2.55 3.45 5.27
N TYR A 141 -2.08 4.63 5.55
CA TYR A 141 -1.13 5.37 4.70
C TYR A 141 -1.45 5.31 3.20
N GLY A 142 -2.71 5.56 2.82
CA GLY A 142 -3.13 5.62 1.42
C GLY A 142 -3.57 4.30 0.81
N ASN A 143 -3.50 3.17 1.54
CA ASN A 143 -4.05 1.87 1.14
C ASN A 143 -3.56 1.40 -0.25
N SER A 144 -2.27 1.58 -0.56
CA SER A 144 -1.72 1.44 -1.91
C SER A 144 -1.90 0.04 -2.51
N PHE A 145 -1.79 -1.01 -1.72
CA PHE A 145 -2.04 -2.39 -2.17
C PHE A 145 -3.32 -3.01 -1.58
N ARG A 146 -4.30 -2.17 -1.25
CA ARG A 146 -5.56 -2.62 -0.67
C ARG A 146 -6.26 -3.69 -1.50
N PHE A 147 -6.26 -3.53 -2.80
CA PHE A 147 -7.02 -4.36 -3.73
C PHE A 147 -6.21 -5.50 -4.36
N ILE A 148 -5.06 -5.85 -3.77
CA ILE A 148 -4.14 -6.84 -4.34
C ILE A 148 -4.79 -8.22 -4.53
N ASP A 149 -5.70 -8.59 -3.64
CA ASP A 149 -6.49 -9.84 -3.69
C ASP A 149 -7.59 -9.83 -4.76
N LEU A 150 -7.87 -8.68 -5.37
CA LEU A 150 -8.83 -8.56 -6.46
C LEU A 150 -8.19 -8.72 -7.84
N LEU A 151 -6.86 -8.84 -7.92
CA LEU A 151 -6.18 -9.11 -9.18
C LEU A 151 -6.59 -10.49 -9.73
N LYS A 152 -6.87 -10.51 -11.02
CA LYS A 152 -7.29 -11.71 -11.75
C LYS A 152 -6.27 -12.08 -12.80
N GLN A 153 -6.27 -13.34 -13.17
CA GLN A 153 -5.43 -13.84 -14.26
C GLN A 153 -5.48 -12.90 -15.47
N ASN A 154 -4.30 -12.52 -15.96
CA ASN A 154 -4.09 -11.59 -17.07
C ASN A 154 -4.35 -10.10 -16.78
N ASP A 155 -4.70 -9.69 -15.57
CA ASP A 155 -4.70 -8.28 -15.21
C ASP A 155 -3.31 -7.68 -15.43
N LYS A 156 -3.28 -6.38 -15.70
CA LYS A 156 -2.04 -5.67 -16.00
C LYS A 156 -1.65 -4.76 -14.85
N VAL A 157 -0.35 -4.74 -14.58
CA VAL A 157 0.30 -3.77 -13.74
C VAL A 157 1.30 -3.04 -14.63
N VAL A 158 1.19 -1.74 -14.72
CA VAL A 158 2.05 -0.91 -15.58
C VAL A 158 3.00 -0.11 -14.70
N VAL A 159 4.29 -0.28 -14.91
CA VAL A 159 5.33 0.49 -14.25
C VAL A 159 5.81 1.58 -15.20
N GLU A 160 5.53 2.83 -14.86
CA GLU A 160 6.02 4.01 -15.56
C GLU A 160 7.37 4.39 -14.95
N THR A 161 8.39 4.47 -15.77
CA THR A 161 9.72 4.99 -15.44
C THR A 161 9.98 6.27 -16.21
N ASN A 162 11.16 6.87 -16.04
CA ASN A 162 11.54 8.06 -16.82
C ASN A 162 11.48 7.82 -18.34
N ASP A 163 11.70 6.58 -18.78
CA ASP A 163 11.90 6.27 -20.19
C ASP A 163 10.86 5.32 -20.78
N LEU A 164 10.20 4.50 -19.97
CA LEU A 164 9.40 3.39 -20.43
C LEU A 164 8.10 3.21 -19.64
N TYR A 165 7.14 2.58 -20.30
CA TYR A 165 6.01 1.92 -19.66
C TYR A 165 6.19 0.41 -19.76
N LEU A 166 6.45 -0.25 -18.66
CA LEU A 166 6.66 -1.68 -18.56
C LEU A 166 5.36 -2.36 -18.12
N VAL A 167 4.87 -3.30 -18.90
CA VAL A 167 3.58 -3.94 -18.65
C VAL A 167 3.81 -5.35 -18.12
N TYR A 168 3.59 -5.54 -16.84
CA TYR A 168 3.57 -6.84 -16.20
C TYR A 168 2.16 -7.45 -16.25
N THR A 169 2.11 -8.77 -16.34
CA THR A 169 0.83 -9.50 -16.38
C THR A 169 0.73 -10.34 -15.12
N TYR A 170 -0.37 -10.16 -14.38
CA TYR A 170 -0.62 -10.94 -13.17
C TYR A 170 -0.72 -12.44 -13.48
N GLN A 171 0.01 -13.25 -12.71
CA GLN A 171 0.08 -14.70 -12.86
C GLN A 171 -0.61 -15.41 -11.68
N SER A 172 -0.14 -15.14 -10.46
CA SER A 172 -0.59 -15.83 -9.26
C SER A 172 -0.28 -15.02 -8.00
N ASN A 173 -0.83 -15.45 -6.89
CA ASN A 173 -0.48 -14.98 -5.55
C ASN A 173 -0.27 -16.17 -4.61
N GLU A 174 0.41 -15.93 -3.52
CA GLU A 174 0.49 -16.81 -2.38
C GLU A 174 0.38 -16.01 -1.07
N ILE A 175 -0.10 -16.66 -0.02
CA ILE A 175 -0.10 -16.13 1.34
C ILE A 175 0.99 -16.87 2.09
N VAL A 176 1.95 -16.12 2.63
CA VAL A 176 3.07 -16.67 3.39
C VAL A 176 2.98 -16.19 4.84
N PRO A 177 3.15 -17.07 5.84
CA PRO A 177 3.18 -16.66 7.24
C PRO A 177 4.32 -15.69 7.50
N ALA A 178 4.08 -14.57 8.18
CA ALA A 178 5.11 -13.57 8.48
C ALA A 178 6.22 -14.13 9.40
N SER A 179 5.89 -15.15 10.21
CA SER A 179 6.84 -15.86 11.08
C SER A 179 7.75 -16.85 10.36
N ASP A 180 7.50 -17.12 9.07
CA ASP A 180 8.32 -18.04 8.29
C ASP A 180 9.59 -17.34 7.79
N GLU A 181 10.75 -17.73 8.32
CA GLU A 181 12.05 -17.17 7.94
C GLU A 181 12.38 -17.37 6.46
N THR A 182 11.69 -18.30 5.79
CA THR A 182 11.86 -18.57 4.35
C THR A 182 11.07 -17.60 3.46
N ASN A 183 10.33 -16.63 4.02
CA ASN A 183 9.53 -15.66 3.28
C ASN A 183 10.35 -14.83 2.29
N ILE A 184 11.64 -14.63 2.56
CA ILE A 184 12.55 -13.93 1.66
C ILE A 184 12.59 -14.55 0.25
N ARG A 185 12.20 -15.82 0.11
CA ARG A 185 12.13 -16.52 -1.18
C ARG A 185 11.20 -15.86 -2.20
N VAL A 186 10.19 -15.11 -1.75
CA VAL A 186 9.22 -14.46 -2.66
C VAL A 186 9.84 -13.30 -3.42
N ILE A 187 10.87 -12.67 -2.86
CA ILE A 187 11.61 -11.58 -3.50
C ILE A 187 12.93 -12.04 -4.14
N ALA A 188 13.23 -13.34 -4.08
CA ALA A 188 14.43 -13.88 -4.73
C ALA A 188 14.43 -13.58 -6.25
N PRO A 189 15.61 -13.47 -6.89
CA PRO A 189 15.72 -13.27 -8.34
C PRO A 189 14.92 -14.30 -9.16
N VAL A 190 14.85 -15.53 -8.68
CA VAL A 190 13.92 -16.58 -9.12
C VAL A 190 13.02 -16.90 -7.93
N PRO A 191 11.74 -16.46 -7.92
CA PRO A 191 10.85 -16.66 -6.79
C PRO A 191 10.79 -18.11 -6.34
N GLY A 192 10.89 -18.35 -5.05
CA GLY A 192 10.97 -19.67 -4.46
C GLY A 192 12.38 -20.25 -4.28
N ASP A 193 13.42 -19.59 -4.81
CA ASP A 193 14.81 -20.02 -4.61
C ASP A 193 15.38 -19.43 -3.31
N LEU A 194 15.38 -20.22 -2.24
CA LEU A 194 15.94 -19.83 -0.94
C LEU A 194 17.46 -19.60 -0.96
N THR A 195 18.17 -20.19 -1.92
CA THR A 195 19.63 -20.10 -2.00
C THR A 195 20.12 -18.90 -2.82
N PHE A 196 19.21 -18.25 -3.51
CA PHE A 196 19.51 -17.13 -4.43
C PHE A 196 20.57 -17.48 -5.49
N SER A 197 20.70 -18.78 -5.81
CA SER A 197 21.74 -19.30 -6.70
C SER A 197 21.29 -19.48 -8.15
N LYS A 198 19.97 -19.56 -8.37
CA LYS A 198 19.43 -19.72 -9.72
C LYS A 198 19.58 -18.44 -10.53
N GLN A 199 20.02 -18.59 -11.77
CA GLN A 199 20.08 -17.47 -12.71
C GLN A 199 18.68 -17.18 -13.24
N PRO A 200 18.21 -15.92 -13.16
CA PRO A 200 16.92 -15.54 -13.68
C PRO A 200 16.91 -15.57 -15.23
N THR A 201 15.84 -16.08 -15.79
CA THR A 201 15.59 -16.13 -17.24
C THR A 201 14.36 -15.33 -17.65
N GLU A 202 13.62 -14.82 -16.68
CA GLU A 202 12.38 -14.07 -16.88
C GLU A 202 12.48 -12.69 -16.21
N ARG A 203 11.61 -11.78 -16.63
CA ARG A 203 11.43 -10.45 -16.06
C ARG A 203 10.15 -10.45 -15.23
N LEU A 204 10.28 -10.65 -13.94
CA LEU A 204 9.18 -10.81 -13.01
C LEU A 204 8.98 -9.55 -12.18
N MET A 205 7.76 -9.41 -11.65
CA MET A 205 7.43 -8.42 -10.63
C MET A 205 6.72 -9.09 -9.46
N THR A 206 7.18 -8.85 -8.25
CA THR A 206 6.52 -9.30 -7.02
C THR A 206 6.02 -8.10 -6.22
N MET A 207 4.75 -8.12 -5.86
CA MET A 207 4.12 -7.12 -5.01
C MET A 207 3.80 -7.75 -3.66
N THR A 208 4.37 -7.20 -2.58
CA THR A 208 4.17 -7.72 -1.22
C THR A 208 3.35 -6.75 -0.38
N THR A 209 2.48 -7.29 0.45
CA THR A 209 1.66 -6.52 1.40
C THR A 209 1.17 -7.40 2.54
N CYS A 210 0.64 -6.78 3.58
CA CYS A 210 0.06 -7.51 4.73
C CYS A 210 -1.20 -8.30 4.34
N ASN A 211 -1.39 -9.44 4.98
CA ASN A 211 -2.61 -10.23 4.95
C ASN A 211 -2.92 -10.73 6.38
N PRO A 212 -4.19 -10.71 6.85
CA PRO A 212 -5.40 -10.21 6.18
C PRO A 212 -5.43 -8.68 6.03
N GLU A 213 -6.45 -8.17 5.30
CA GLU A 213 -6.65 -6.72 5.11
C GLU A 213 -6.79 -5.98 6.45
N TYR A 214 -7.40 -6.62 7.44
CA TYR A 214 -7.54 -6.12 8.81
C TYR A 214 -6.93 -7.12 9.78
N GLY A 215 -6.08 -6.66 10.66
CA GLY A 215 -5.41 -7.47 11.67
C GLY A 215 -3.89 -7.27 11.66
N ASN A 216 -3.24 -7.84 12.64
CA ASN A 216 -1.79 -7.97 12.60
C ASN A 216 -1.45 -9.14 11.68
N SER A 217 -0.59 -8.92 10.70
CA SER A 217 0.09 -10.01 10.01
C SER A 217 0.98 -10.71 11.05
N GLU A 218 0.56 -11.89 11.45
CA GLU A 218 1.46 -12.78 12.19
C GLU A 218 2.55 -13.29 11.27
#